data_fbda1ef7051d04873d78dba1f3ed228d
#
_entry.id   fbda1ef7051d04873d78dba1f3ed228d
#
_cell.length_a   1.000
_cell.length_b   1.000
_cell.length_c   1.000
_cell.angle_alpha   90.00
_cell.angle_beta   90.00
_cell.angle_gamma   90.00
#
_symmetry.space_group_name_H-M   'P 1'
#
loop_
_entity.id
_entity.type
_entity.pdbx_description
1 polymer ?
#
loop_
_entity_poly.entity_id
_entity_poly.type
_entity_poly.pdbx_seq_one_letter_code
_entity_poly.pdbx_strand_id
1 'polypeptide(L)'
;MRAAPERRTVAYVACLALAIVCCACACACGSAAADHADRAAQHGAVITVGSFDFPESVLLADIYAGALTAQGFPVRVLPDLGPRELVDPALMSGLVQVVPEYSGSALEFVSLGRQSATSDVTATGRALAGWVAGRGLVAGRPSAAQDANVIVVTAATEARNGLRSIAGLPGGRHGWCSAVRPNALSAFTACGLKQTYRLLLSAY
;
A
#
# COMPACT_ATOMS: atom_id res chain seq x y z
N MET A 1 49.85 36.90 -55.76
CA MET A 1 48.84 36.97 -54.67
C MET A 1 48.27 35.60 -54.46
N ARG A 2 48.70 34.93 -53.35
CA ARG A 2 48.19 33.59 -52.94
C ARG A 2 47.20 33.82 -51.82
N ALA A 3 45.90 33.55 -52.05
CA ALA A 3 44.86 33.64 -51.06
C ALA A 3 44.66 32.29 -50.36
N ALA A 4 44.64 32.40 -49.08
CA ALA A 4 44.66 31.41 -48.01
C ALA A 4 43.70 30.18 -48.14
N PRO A 5 44.22 28.94 -47.91
CA PRO A 5 43.40 27.75 -47.71
C PRO A 5 42.94 27.54 -46.28
N GLU A 6 43.38 28.36 -45.29
CA GLU A 6 43.15 28.08 -43.87
C GLU A 6 41.69 28.23 -43.39
N ARG A 7 40.92 29.16 -43.95
CA ARG A 7 39.53 29.38 -43.47
C ARG A 7 38.56 28.23 -43.76
N ARG A 8 38.80 27.52 -44.88
CA ARG A 8 37.93 26.35 -45.24
C ARG A 8 38.19 25.15 -44.37
N THR A 9 39.42 24.87 -44.00
CA THR A 9 39.81 23.75 -43.13
C THR A 9 39.25 23.91 -41.71
N VAL A 10 39.32 25.11 -41.15
CA VAL A 10 38.78 25.42 -39.81
C VAL A 10 37.25 25.27 -39.80
N ALA A 11 36.55 25.69 -40.88
CA ALA A 11 35.08 25.52 -40.97
C ALA A 11 34.66 24.02 -41.02
N TYR A 12 35.40 23.19 -41.78
CA TYR A 12 35.11 21.75 -41.83
C TYR A 12 35.39 21.02 -40.52
N VAL A 13 36.43 21.37 -39.80
CA VAL A 13 36.76 20.78 -38.51
C VAL A 13 35.72 21.20 -37.46
N ALA A 14 35.24 22.45 -37.47
CA ALA A 14 34.21 22.93 -36.56
C ALA A 14 32.84 22.24 -36.87
N CYS A 15 32.48 22.06 -38.13
CA CYS A 15 31.26 21.32 -38.50
C CYS A 15 31.31 19.83 -38.12
N LEU A 16 32.45 19.19 -38.28
CA LEU A 16 32.63 17.78 -37.87
C LEU A 16 32.58 17.64 -36.34
N ALA A 17 33.18 18.54 -35.60
CA ALA A 17 33.13 18.55 -34.12
C ALA A 17 31.69 18.74 -33.61
N LEU A 18 30.92 19.66 -34.23
CA LEU A 18 29.53 19.89 -33.88
C LEU A 18 28.63 18.68 -34.20
N ALA A 19 28.87 18.00 -35.30
CA ALA A 19 28.15 16.78 -35.69
C ALA A 19 28.40 15.60 -34.72
N ILE A 20 29.64 15.47 -34.23
CA ILE A 20 30.01 14.44 -33.26
C ILE A 20 29.36 14.71 -31.88
N VAL A 21 29.31 15.97 -31.45
CA VAL A 21 28.64 16.37 -30.20
C VAL A 21 27.14 16.15 -30.26
N CYS A 22 26.47 16.50 -31.39
CA CYS A 22 25.06 16.21 -31.59
C CYS A 22 24.74 14.71 -31.61
N CYS A 23 25.60 13.88 -32.24
CA CYS A 23 25.40 12.42 -32.25
C CYS A 23 25.59 11.81 -30.86
N ALA A 24 26.54 12.33 -30.05
CA ALA A 24 26.74 11.87 -28.66
C ALA A 24 25.56 12.22 -27.74
N CYS A 25 24.93 13.39 -27.91
CA CYS A 25 23.73 13.78 -27.15
C CYS A 25 22.50 12.96 -27.56
N ALA A 26 22.36 12.55 -28.82
CA ALA A 26 21.23 11.72 -29.26
C ALA A 26 21.32 10.27 -28.72
N CYS A 27 22.52 9.74 -28.51
CA CYS A 27 22.73 8.41 -27.91
C CYS A 27 22.43 8.37 -26.40
N ALA A 28 22.57 9.49 -25.67
CA ALA A 28 22.37 9.53 -24.22
C ALA A 28 20.88 9.48 -23.83
N CYS A 29 19.95 9.89 -24.68
CA CYS A 29 18.51 9.84 -24.41
C CYS A 29 17.88 8.48 -24.77
N GLY A 30 18.56 7.60 -25.50
CA GLY A 30 18.03 6.30 -25.91
C GLY A 30 18.30 5.16 -24.89
N SER A 31 19.31 5.30 -24.04
CA SER A 31 19.74 4.21 -23.16
C SER A 31 18.77 3.93 -22.00
N ALA A 32 18.16 4.97 -21.41
CA ALA A 32 17.24 4.80 -20.29
C ALA A 32 15.93 4.06 -20.68
N ALA A 33 15.37 4.34 -21.85
CA ALA A 33 14.18 3.67 -22.36
C ALA A 33 14.47 2.21 -22.78
N ALA A 34 15.64 1.94 -23.33
CA ALA A 34 16.06 0.58 -23.69
C ALA A 34 16.33 -0.28 -22.45
N ASP A 35 16.97 0.28 -21.42
CA ASP A 35 17.22 -0.42 -20.15
C ASP A 35 15.92 -0.79 -19.42
N HIS A 36 14.88 0.04 -19.50
CA HIS A 36 13.57 -0.27 -18.92
C HIS A 36 12.84 -1.37 -19.71
N ALA A 37 12.90 -1.34 -21.04
CA ALA A 37 12.30 -2.38 -21.88
C ALA A 37 12.99 -3.75 -21.71
N ASP A 38 14.32 -3.78 -21.60
CA ASP A 38 15.08 -5.01 -21.34
C ASP A 38 14.80 -5.59 -19.94
N ARG A 39 14.67 -4.75 -18.90
CA ARG A 39 14.26 -5.22 -17.57
C ARG A 39 12.84 -5.77 -17.55
N ALA A 40 11.90 -5.11 -18.25
CA ALA A 40 10.53 -5.59 -18.37
C ALA A 40 10.48 -6.96 -19.09
N ALA A 41 11.30 -7.17 -20.12
CA ALA A 41 11.40 -8.45 -20.80
C ALA A 41 12.04 -9.55 -19.93
N GLN A 42 12.93 -9.20 -19.00
CA GLN A 42 13.57 -10.14 -18.07
C GLN A 42 12.64 -10.53 -16.90
N HIS A 43 11.63 -9.73 -16.57
CA HIS A 43 10.71 -9.99 -15.47
C HIS A 43 9.46 -10.81 -15.84
N GLY A 44 9.26 -11.15 -17.12
CA GLY A 44 8.29 -12.15 -17.58
C GLY A 44 6.83 -11.76 -17.38
N ALA A 45 6.14 -12.39 -16.43
CA ALA A 45 4.70 -12.23 -16.26
C ALA A 45 4.30 -10.88 -15.65
N VAL A 46 3.14 -10.35 -16.07
CA VAL A 46 2.55 -9.12 -15.52
C VAL A 46 2.18 -9.32 -14.05
N ILE A 47 2.64 -8.43 -13.18
CA ILE A 47 2.25 -8.40 -11.77
C ILE A 47 0.94 -7.61 -11.65
N THR A 48 -0.12 -8.26 -11.19
CA THR A 48 -1.38 -7.58 -10.89
C THR A 48 -1.41 -7.19 -9.41
N VAL A 49 -1.52 -5.89 -9.13
CA VAL A 49 -1.69 -5.34 -7.79
C VAL A 49 -3.17 -5.08 -7.57
N GLY A 50 -3.76 -5.71 -6.57
CA GLY A 50 -5.17 -5.53 -6.20
C GLY A 50 -5.35 -4.55 -5.05
N SER A 51 -6.55 -3.96 -4.93
CA SER A 51 -6.95 -3.18 -3.76
C SER A 51 -8.32 -3.60 -3.22
N PHE A 52 -8.58 -3.24 -1.97
CA PHE A 52 -9.93 -3.21 -1.41
C PHE A 52 -10.75 -2.05 -2.00
N ASP A 53 -12.05 -2.02 -1.69
CA ASP A 53 -13.03 -1.05 -2.20
C ASP A 53 -13.09 0.27 -1.38
N PHE A 54 -11.95 0.78 -0.94
CA PHE A 54 -11.87 2.07 -0.25
C PHE A 54 -10.64 2.87 -0.69
N PRO A 55 -10.73 4.22 -0.65
CA PRO A 55 -9.77 5.12 -1.30
C PRO A 55 -8.31 4.95 -0.86
N GLU A 56 -8.05 4.67 0.42
CA GLU A 56 -6.69 4.47 0.93
C GLU A 56 -6.05 3.22 0.34
N SER A 57 -6.80 2.11 0.26
CA SER A 57 -6.30 0.86 -0.33
C SER A 57 -5.98 1.01 -1.81
N VAL A 58 -6.83 1.74 -2.56
CA VAL A 58 -6.57 2.06 -3.97
C VAL A 58 -5.28 2.87 -4.11
N LEU A 59 -5.11 3.92 -3.28
CA LEU A 59 -3.89 4.73 -3.28
C LEU A 59 -2.64 3.90 -2.96
N LEU A 60 -2.72 3.01 -1.97
CA LEU A 60 -1.61 2.12 -1.63
C LEU A 60 -1.28 1.18 -2.79
N ALA A 61 -2.29 0.61 -3.46
CA ALA A 61 -2.07 -0.23 -4.64
C ALA A 61 -1.35 0.52 -5.76
N ASP A 62 -1.73 1.78 -6.02
CA ASP A 62 -1.06 2.64 -7.00
C ASP A 62 0.39 2.94 -6.62
N ILE A 63 0.67 3.19 -5.34
CA ILE A 63 2.04 3.42 -4.83
C ILE A 63 2.90 2.16 -5.03
N TYR A 64 2.40 0.97 -4.69
CA TYR A 64 3.13 -0.28 -4.90
C TYR A 64 3.34 -0.58 -6.38
N ALA A 65 2.30 -0.35 -7.20
CA ALA A 65 2.40 -0.51 -8.65
C ALA A 65 3.44 0.42 -9.26
N GLY A 66 3.45 1.69 -8.86
CA GLY A 66 4.46 2.67 -9.27
C GLY A 66 5.87 2.26 -8.88
N ALA A 67 6.06 1.78 -7.65
CA ALA A 67 7.36 1.31 -7.17
C ALA A 67 7.86 0.09 -7.95
N LEU A 68 7.01 -0.88 -8.24
CA LEU A 68 7.33 -2.06 -9.05
C LEU A 68 7.63 -1.68 -10.50
N THR A 69 6.83 -0.78 -11.09
CA THR A 69 7.08 -0.27 -12.45
C THR A 69 8.42 0.46 -12.54
N ALA A 70 8.78 1.26 -11.53
CA ALA A 70 10.07 1.94 -11.48
C ALA A 70 11.26 0.96 -11.42
N GLN A 71 11.05 -0.27 -10.94
CA GLN A 71 12.04 -1.34 -10.96
C GLN A 71 12.03 -2.16 -12.27
N GLY A 72 11.17 -1.82 -13.25
CA GLY A 72 11.09 -2.46 -14.55
C GLY A 72 10.12 -3.63 -14.66
N PHE A 73 9.33 -3.92 -13.61
CA PHE A 73 8.31 -4.97 -13.70
C PHE A 73 7.12 -4.50 -14.54
N PRO A 74 6.55 -5.34 -15.41
CA PRO A 74 5.27 -5.08 -16.04
C PRO A 74 4.16 -5.21 -14.99
N VAL A 75 3.44 -4.12 -14.73
CA VAL A 75 2.44 -4.05 -13.65
C VAL A 75 1.08 -3.65 -14.19
N ARG A 76 0.03 -4.23 -13.60
CA ARG A 76 -1.36 -3.82 -13.78
C ARG A 76 -2.00 -3.62 -12.42
N VAL A 77 -2.76 -2.54 -12.24
CA VAL A 77 -3.60 -2.34 -11.05
C VAL A 77 -5.01 -2.87 -11.33
N LEU A 78 -5.56 -3.56 -10.36
CA LEU A 78 -6.95 -4.01 -10.32
C LEU A 78 -7.60 -3.44 -9.06
N PRO A 79 -8.16 -2.21 -9.13
CA PRO A 79 -8.73 -1.54 -7.99
C PRO A 79 -10.12 -2.06 -7.63
N ASP A 80 -10.59 -1.69 -6.45
CA ASP A 80 -11.98 -1.86 -6.00
C ASP A 80 -12.50 -3.31 -6.08
N LEU A 81 -11.65 -4.28 -5.71
CA LEU A 81 -12.04 -5.70 -5.74
C LEU A 81 -13.12 -6.06 -4.71
N GLY A 82 -13.37 -5.18 -3.75
CA GLY A 82 -14.35 -5.41 -2.70
C GLY A 82 -13.72 -5.67 -1.33
N PRO A 83 -14.49 -6.28 -0.42
CA PRO A 83 -14.03 -6.60 0.91
C PRO A 83 -13.03 -7.78 0.92
N ARG A 84 -12.43 -8.04 2.08
CA ARG A 84 -11.37 -9.08 2.25
C ARG A 84 -11.83 -10.46 1.82
N GLU A 85 -13.10 -10.77 2.00
CA GLU A 85 -13.73 -12.03 1.59
C GLU A 85 -13.63 -12.29 0.07
N LEU A 86 -13.44 -11.25 -0.73
CA LEU A 86 -13.21 -11.35 -2.18
C LEU A 86 -11.73 -11.21 -2.53
N VAL A 87 -11.02 -10.30 -1.88
CA VAL A 87 -9.61 -9.99 -2.18
C VAL A 87 -8.69 -11.14 -1.80
N ASP A 88 -8.86 -11.74 -0.63
CA ASP A 88 -8.00 -12.85 -0.19
C ASP A 88 -8.13 -14.09 -1.08
N PRO A 89 -9.32 -14.56 -1.49
CA PRO A 89 -9.45 -15.61 -2.50
C PRO A 89 -8.83 -15.25 -3.85
N ALA A 90 -8.92 -13.99 -4.30
CA ALA A 90 -8.28 -13.54 -5.54
C ALA A 90 -6.76 -13.61 -5.45
N LEU A 91 -6.18 -13.26 -4.30
CA LEU A 91 -4.76 -13.40 -4.03
C LEU A 91 -4.33 -14.89 -3.95
N MET A 92 -5.09 -15.71 -3.22
CA MET A 92 -4.81 -17.15 -3.09
C MET A 92 -4.91 -17.91 -4.41
N SER A 93 -5.80 -17.50 -5.31
CA SER A 93 -5.94 -18.10 -6.64
C SER A 93 -4.93 -17.58 -7.66
N GLY A 94 -4.14 -16.56 -7.31
CA GLY A 94 -3.21 -15.92 -8.22
C GLY A 94 -3.85 -14.98 -9.24
N LEU A 95 -5.11 -14.61 -9.07
CA LEU A 95 -5.77 -13.59 -9.89
C LEU A 95 -5.11 -12.22 -9.70
N VAL A 96 -4.71 -11.92 -8.48
CA VAL A 96 -3.79 -10.83 -8.13
C VAL A 96 -2.55 -11.41 -7.47
N GLN A 97 -1.38 -10.79 -7.68
CA GLN A 97 -0.11 -11.26 -7.12
C GLN A 97 0.32 -10.45 -5.90
N VAL A 98 -0.15 -9.21 -5.77
CA VAL A 98 0.19 -8.30 -4.67
C VAL A 98 -1.06 -7.59 -4.20
N VAL A 99 -1.22 -7.51 -2.89
CA VAL A 99 -2.24 -6.69 -2.23
C VAL A 99 -1.59 -5.98 -1.05
N PRO A 100 -1.63 -4.64 -0.99
CA PRO A 100 -1.31 -3.90 0.22
C PRO A 100 -2.33 -4.23 1.31
N GLU A 101 -1.86 -4.76 2.43
CA GLU A 101 -2.71 -5.33 3.49
C GLU A 101 -2.43 -4.70 4.85
N TYR A 102 -3.42 -4.73 5.72
CA TYR A 102 -3.37 -4.25 7.08
C TYR A 102 -3.12 -5.44 8.01
N SER A 103 -1.90 -5.57 8.49
CA SER A 103 -1.41 -6.80 9.17
C SER A 103 -2.29 -7.28 10.33
N GLY A 104 -2.88 -6.35 11.09
CA GLY A 104 -3.79 -6.67 12.19
C GLY A 104 -5.09 -7.32 11.72
N SER A 105 -5.76 -6.65 10.79
CA SER A 105 -7.04 -7.13 10.23
C SER A 105 -6.86 -8.41 9.43
N ALA A 106 -5.76 -8.52 8.67
CA ALA A 106 -5.42 -9.73 7.94
C ALA A 106 -5.21 -10.92 8.89
N LEU A 107 -4.45 -10.71 9.99
CA LEU A 107 -4.20 -11.76 10.98
C LEU A 107 -5.50 -12.27 11.61
N GLU A 108 -6.39 -11.36 12.01
CA GLU A 108 -7.69 -11.74 12.56
C GLU A 108 -8.53 -12.53 11.55
N PHE A 109 -8.56 -12.09 10.30
CA PHE A 109 -9.30 -12.74 9.23
C PHE A 109 -8.76 -14.15 8.92
N VAL A 110 -7.46 -14.28 8.61
CA VAL A 110 -6.88 -15.58 8.24
C VAL A 110 -6.84 -16.58 9.38
N SER A 111 -6.81 -16.09 10.64
CA SER A 111 -6.88 -16.93 11.83
C SER A 111 -8.31 -17.27 12.27
N LEU A 112 -9.33 -16.72 11.59
CA LEU A 112 -10.74 -16.82 11.98
C LEU A 112 -10.97 -16.33 13.43
N GLY A 113 -10.33 -15.22 13.80
CA GLY A 113 -10.42 -14.62 15.12
C GLY A 113 -9.68 -15.38 16.24
N ARG A 114 -8.90 -16.40 15.90
CA ARG A 114 -8.13 -17.16 16.92
C ARG A 114 -6.90 -16.40 17.42
N GLN A 115 -6.42 -15.45 16.64
CA GLN A 115 -5.27 -14.62 16.98
C GLN A 115 -5.56 -13.17 16.64
N SER A 116 -5.43 -12.29 17.63
CA SER A 116 -5.60 -10.86 17.49
C SER A 116 -4.27 -10.14 17.29
N ALA A 117 -4.33 -8.99 16.65
CA ALA A 117 -3.21 -8.08 16.55
C ALA A 117 -2.79 -7.58 17.95
N THR A 118 -1.53 -7.23 18.07
CA THR A 118 -0.97 -6.57 19.25
C THR A 118 -0.42 -5.20 18.88
N SER A 119 -0.04 -4.40 19.87
CA SER A 119 0.67 -3.14 19.66
C SER A 119 2.10 -3.34 19.12
N ASP A 120 2.65 -4.55 19.19
CA ASP A 120 3.92 -4.92 18.56
C ASP A 120 3.67 -5.31 17.10
N VAL A 121 3.96 -4.35 16.19
CA VAL A 121 3.83 -4.51 14.74
C VAL A 121 4.65 -5.69 14.22
N THR A 122 5.85 -5.90 14.77
CA THR A 122 6.74 -7.00 14.35
C THR A 122 6.19 -8.35 14.76
N ALA A 123 5.64 -8.46 15.98
CA ALA A 123 5.01 -9.70 16.44
C ALA A 123 3.76 -10.03 15.63
N THR A 124 2.92 -9.02 15.36
CA THR A 124 1.71 -9.16 14.51
C THR A 124 2.08 -9.59 13.10
N GLY A 125 3.09 -8.96 12.48
CA GLY A 125 3.56 -9.33 11.14
C GLY A 125 4.13 -10.75 11.06
N ARG A 126 4.89 -11.19 12.07
CA ARG A 126 5.39 -12.58 12.16
C ARG A 126 4.26 -13.58 12.31
N ALA A 127 3.27 -13.26 13.12
CA ALA A 127 2.09 -14.13 13.29
C ALA A 127 1.33 -14.27 11.96
N LEU A 128 1.08 -13.15 11.26
CA LEU A 128 0.44 -13.16 9.93
C LEU A 128 1.26 -14.02 8.96
N ALA A 129 2.58 -13.81 8.88
CA ALA A 129 3.45 -14.58 8.00
C ALA A 129 3.33 -16.09 8.23
N GLY A 130 3.26 -16.53 9.50
CA GLY A 130 3.04 -17.93 9.85
C GLY A 130 1.69 -18.48 9.37
N TRP A 131 0.63 -17.67 9.45
CA TRP A 131 -0.70 -18.07 9.01
C TRP A 131 -0.85 -18.17 7.49
N VAL A 132 -0.20 -17.27 6.74
CA VAL A 132 -0.34 -17.23 5.28
C VAL A 132 0.62 -18.18 4.56
N ALA A 133 1.75 -18.55 5.16
CA ALA A 133 2.74 -19.45 4.57
C ALA A 133 2.13 -20.80 4.14
N GLY A 134 1.25 -21.37 4.97
CA GLY A 134 0.53 -22.61 4.65
C GLY A 134 -0.49 -22.50 3.51
N ARG A 135 -0.71 -21.29 2.99
CA ARG A 135 -1.63 -20.98 1.89
C ARG A 135 -0.90 -20.59 0.60
N GLY A 136 0.42 -20.76 0.55
CA GLY A 136 1.24 -20.38 -0.59
C GLY A 136 1.43 -18.87 -0.74
N LEU A 137 1.16 -18.10 0.31
CA LEU A 137 1.32 -16.65 0.34
C LEU A 137 2.52 -16.24 1.18
N VAL A 138 3.06 -15.07 0.87
CA VAL A 138 4.16 -14.45 1.62
C VAL A 138 3.70 -13.10 2.15
N ALA A 139 3.73 -12.92 3.46
CA ALA A 139 3.59 -11.60 4.05
C ALA A 139 4.95 -10.89 4.04
N GLY A 140 4.99 -9.71 3.43
CA GLY A 140 6.14 -8.82 3.46
C GLY A 140 6.40 -8.27 4.86
N ARG A 141 7.53 -7.60 5.02
CA ARG A 141 7.84 -6.87 6.26
C ARG A 141 6.84 -5.71 6.44
N PRO A 142 6.22 -5.57 7.63
CA PRO A 142 5.33 -4.43 7.88
C PRO A 142 6.04 -3.09 7.68
N SER A 143 5.33 -2.10 7.14
CA SER A 143 5.82 -0.73 7.07
C SER A 143 5.84 -0.09 8.46
N ALA A 144 6.55 1.05 8.60
CA ALA A 144 6.49 1.85 9.81
C ALA A 144 5.20 2.68 9.91
N ALA A 145 4.48 2.86 8.81
CA ALA A 145 3.18 3.53 8.80
C ALA A 145 2.16 2.66 9.54
N GLN A 146 1.32 3.30 10.33
CA GLN A 146 0.27 2.64 11.11
C GLN A 146 -1.08 3.27 10.79
N ASP A 147 -2.05 2.40 10.57
CA ASP A 147 -3.47 2.72 10.55
C ASP A 147 -4.13 2.00 11.72
N ALA A 148 -4.23 2.69 12.85
CA ALA A 148 -4.80 2.15 14.07
C ALA A 148 -6.21 2.70 14.29
N ASN A 149 -7.15 1.80 14.58
CA ASN A 149 -8.49 2.22 15.00
C ASN A 149 -8.42 2.97 16.31
N VAL A 150 -9.03 4.16 16.35
CA VAL A 150 -9.14 4.99 17.56
C VAL A 150 -10.60 5.29 17.87
N ILE A 151 -10.90 5.46 19.14
CA ILE A 151 -12.20 5.93 19.59
C ILE A 151 -12.06 7.41 19.91
N VAL A 152 -12.87 8.23 19.27
CA VAL A 152 -12.87 9.68 19.44
C VAL A 152 -14.20 10.13 20.05
N VAL A 153 -14.14 11.16 20.86
CA VAL A 153 -15.30 11.89 21.37
C VAL A 153 -15.11 13.38 21.11
N THR A 154 -16.20 14.14 21.10
CA THR A 154 -16.06 15.60 21.01
C THR A 154 -15.43 16.17 22.29
N ALA A 155 -14.72 17.29 22.18
CA ALA A 155 -14.15 17.99 23.34
C ALA A 155 -15.23 18.33 24.41
N ALA A 156 -16.44 18.69 23.98
CA ALA A 156 -17.56 18.92 24.87
C ALA A 156 -17.98 17.65 25.65
N THR A 157 -17.95 16.48 24.98
CA THR A 157 -18.25 15.19 25.62
C THR A 157 -17.15 14.78 26.60
N GLU A 158 -15.87 14.96 26.20
CA GLU A 158 -14.73 14.77 27.11
C GLU A 158 -14.84 15.60 28.36
N ALA A 159 -15.02 16.92 28.21
CA ALA A 159 -15.10 17.84 29.34
C ALA A 159 -16.30 17.56 30.28
N ARG A 160 -17.48 17.23 29.71
CA ARG A 160 -18.68 16.93 30.48
C ARG A 160 -18.58 15.67 31.31
N ASN A 161 -17.89 14.65 30.79
CA ASN A 161 -17.83 13.33 31.41
C ASN A 161 -16.45 12.98 31.99
N GLY A 162 -15.47 13.88 31.90
CA GLY A 162 -14.10 13.66 32.40
C GLY A 162 -13.36 12.52 31.69
N LEU A 163 -13.64 12.30 30.41
CA LEU A 163 -13.13 11.13 29.66
C LEU A 163 -11.65 11.32 29.30
N ARG A 164 -10.81 10.36 29.69
CA ARG A 164 -9.38 10.33 29.36
C ARG A 164 -8.95 9.02 28.70
N SER A 165 -9.80 8.01 28.74
CA SER A 165 -9.53 6.67 28.20
C SER A 165 -10.83 5.93 27.95
N ILE A 166 -10.76 4.85 27.16
CA ILE A 166 -11.91 3.95 26.93
C ILE A 166 -12.43 3.40 28.27
N ALA A 167 -11.54 3.06 29.19
CA ALA A 167 -11.91 2.55 30.51
C ALA A 167 -12.70 3.56 31.38
N GLY A 168 -12.58 4.87 31.08
CA GLY A 168 -13.34 5.92 31.73
C GLY A 168 -14.77 6.08 31.19
N LEU A 169 -15.13 5.37 30.11
CA LEU A 169 -16.50 5.38 29.62
C LEU A 169 -17.41 4.68 30.65
N PRO A 170 -18.52 5.32 31.09
CA PRO A 170 -19.44 4.69 32.03
C PRO A 170 -19.93 3.35 31.45
N GLY A 171 -19.62 2.27 32.13
CA GLY A 171 -20.20 0.95 31.82
C GLY A 171 -21.67 0.95 32.20
N GLY A 172 -22.54 0.51 31.31
CA GLY A 172 -23.97 0.38 31.59
C GLY A 172 -24.86 0.92 30.47
N ARG A 173 -26.16 0.81 30.68
CA ARG A 173 -27.26 1.07 29.72
C ARG A 173 -27.42 2.54 29.27
N HIS A 174 -26.47 3.39 29.47
CA HIS A 174 -26.56 4.78 29.05
C HIS A 174 -26.08 4.88 27.60
N GLY A 175 -27.04 5.14 26.73
CA GLY A 175 -26.95 5.20 25.27
C GLY A 175 -25.77 6.00 24.71
N TRP A 176 -24.59 5.40 24.72
CA TRP A 176 -23.51 5.85 23.87
C TRP A 176 -23.82 5.38 22.44
N CYS A 177 -24.10 6.33 21.56
CA CYS A 177 -24.24 6.07 20.16
C CYS A 177 -22.85 6.11 19.51
N SER A 178 -22.43 5.06 18.88
CA SER A 178 -21.24 5.09 18.05
C SER A 178 -21.63 5.39 16.61
N ALA A 179 -21.15 6.53 16.09
CA ALA A 179 -21.16 6.77 14.66
C ALA A 179 -19.95 6.05 14.07
N VAL A 180 -20.18 4.91 13.44
CA VAL A 180 -19.13 4.11 12.81
C VAL A 180 -19.50 3.91 11.36
N ARG A 181 -18.51 4.05 10.48
CA ARG A 181 -18.71 3.61 9.10
C ARG A 181 -19.05 2.11 9.11
N PRO A 182 -20.00 1.65 8.28
CA PRO A 182 -20.43 0.25 8.28
C PRO A 182 -19.29 -0.77 8.16
N ASN A 183 -18.18 -0.37 7.52
CA ASN A 183 -17.00 -1.23 7.28
C ASN A 183 -15.96 -1.16 8.40
N ALA A 184 -16.05 -0.21 9.34
CA ALA A 184 -15.03 0.00 10.37
C ALA A 184 -15.33 -0.73 11.68
N LEU A 185 -16.60 -1.12 11.92
CA LEU A 185 -16.95 -1.99 13.04
C LEU A 185 -17.04 -3.42 12.51
N SER A 186 -15.91 -4.07 12.31
CA SER A 186 -15.92 -5.51 12.23
C SER A 186 -16.61 -6.06 13.47
N ALA A 187 -17.37 -7.14 13.35
CA ALA A 187 -18.00 -7.80 14.49
C ALA A 187 -17.00 -8.04 15.64
N PHE A 188 -15.72 -8.17 15.30
CA PHE A 188 -14.60 -8.35 16.23
C PHE A 188 -14.32 -7.10 17.08
N THR A 189 -14.32 -5.88 16.52
CA THR A 189 -14.08 -4.65 17.30
C THR A 189 -15.23 -4.39 18.28
N ALA A 190 -16.47 -4.57 17.84
CA ALA A 190 -17.65 -4.42 18.71
C ALA A 190 -17.66 -5.48 19.83
N CYS A 191 -17.31 -6.72 19.51
CA CYS A 191 -17.20 -7.82 20.48
C CYS A 191 -16.06 -7.55 21.48
N GLY A 192 -14.88 -7.10 21.01
CA GLY A 192 -13.75 -6.76 21.87
C GLY A 192 -14.06 -5.63 22.84
N LEU A 193 -14.74 -4.57 22.41
CA LEU A 193 -15.18 -3.48 23.28
C LEU A 193 -16.19 -3.94 24.33
N LYS A 194 -17.14 -4.80 23.95
CA LYS A 194 -18.11 -5.39 24.87
C LYS A 194 -17.44 -6.30 25.90
N GLN A 195 -16.52 -7.15 25.47
CA GLN A 195 -15.86 -8.12 26.36
C GLN A 195 -14.86 -7.46 27.30
N THR A 196 -14.02 -6.54 26.77
CA THR A 196 -12.93 -5.91 27.53
C THR A 196 -13.43 -4.79 28.43
N TYR A 197 -14.34 -3.95 27.93
CA TYR A 197 -14.78 -2.74 28.60
C TYR A 197 -16.25 -2.77 29.02
N ARG A 198 -16.97 -3.85 28.74
CA ARG A 198 -18.41 -4.02 29.01
C ARG A 198 -19.28 -2.92 28.38
N LEU A 199 -18.82 -2.35 27.27
CA LEU A 199 -19.54 -1.32 26.55
C LEU A 199 -20.64 -1.93 25.69
N LEU A 200 -21.86 -1.44 25.85
CA LEU A 200 -22.98 -1.73 24.94
C LEU A 200 -23.08 -0.54 23.99
N LEU A 201 -22.63 -0.72 22.76
CA LEU A 201 -22.74 0.27 21.71
C LEU A 201 -24.00 -0.04 20.88
N SER A 202 -24.89 0.94 20.76
CA SER A 202 -25.96 0.88 19.76
C SER A 202 -25.45 1.49 18.45
N ALA A 203 -25.56 0.77 17.34
CA ALA A 203 -25.33 1.33 16.02
C ALA A 203 -26.54 2.19 15.61
N TYR A 204 -26.28 3.32 14.97
CA TYR A 204 -27.27 4.11 14.24
C TYR A 204 -27.44 3.55 12.83
#